data_e2e084af8028e491806588980083947a
#
_entry.id   e2e084af8028e491806588980083947a
#
_cell.length_a   1.000
_cell.length_b   1.000
_cell.length_c   1.000
_cell.angle_alpha   90.00
_cell.angle_beta   90.00
_cell.angle_gamma   90.00
#
_symmetry.space_group_name_H-M   'P 1'
#
loop_
_entity.id
_entity.type
_entity.pdbx_description
1 polymer ?
#
loop_
_entity_poly.entity_id
_entity_poly.type
_entity_poly.pdbx_seq_one_letter_code
_entity_poly.pdbx_strand_id
1 'polypeptide(L)'
;MTKRERVDGIYEAIQKVNQVYGKWASAHGMTLYEMQIYYRIMERSLQKEQAYITQKELCDELDAPKTSINSIIKRQLKTGYIEMEVNPVNRREKIISLTETGKQYARELVLPLFQSEEEAAAQFTEQEMTEVIRMQEKFADALAKSMEEKVSIVHNLSAS
;
A
#
# COMPACT_ATOMS: atom_id res chain seq x y z
N MET A 1 16.75 -18.51 -20.66
CA MET A 1 15.67 -17.60 -20.20
C MET A 1 15.80 -16.27 -20.93
N THR A 2 14.80 -15.91 -21.73
CA THR A 2 14.73 -14.67 -22.49
C THR A 2 14.54 -13.46 -21.57
N LYS A 3 14.73 -12.23 -22.10
CA LYS A 3 14.44 -11.01 -21.33
C LYS A 3 12.97 -10.94 -20.92
N ARG A 4 12.05 -11.40 -21.78
CA ARG A 4 10.62 -11.40 -21.52
C ARG A 4 10.23 -12.38 -20.39
N GLU A 5 10.72 -13.61 -20.44
CA GLU A 5 10.49 -14.59 -19.39
C GLU A 5 10.97 -14.13 -18.01
N ARG A 6 12.08 -13.37 -17.96
CA ARG A 6 12.55 -12.77 -16.70
C ARG A 6 11.59 -11.70 -16.16
N VAL A 7 11.05 -10.86 -17.03
CA VAL A 7 10.06 -9.85 -16.64
C VAL A 7 8.77 -10.51 -16.18
N ASP A 8 8.29 -11.52 -16.90
CA ASP A 8 7.07 -12.25 -16.53
C ASP A 8 7.23 -12.93 -15.17
N GLY A 9 8.40 -13.54 -14.89
CA GLY A 9 8.69 -14.13 -13.57
C GLY A 9 8.68 -13.13 -12.41
N ILE A 10 9.17 -11.89 -12.63
CA ILE A 10 9.09 -10.83 -11.61
C ILE A 10 7.62 -10.47 -11.34
N TYR A 11 6.82 -10.26 -12.39
CA TYR A 11 5.39 -9.91 -12.22
C TYR A 11 4.59 -11.04 -11.57
N GLU A 12 4.84 -12.28 -11.92
CA GLU A 12 4.20 -13.44 -11.27
C GLU A 12 4.53 -13.51 -9.78
N ALA A 13 5.77 -13.23 -9.38
CA ALA A 13 6.17 -13.20 -7.98
C ALA A 13 5.46 -12.07 -7.22
N ILE A 14 5.39 -10.87 -7.78
CA ILE A 14 4.68 -9.72 -7.19
C ILE A 14 3.19 -10.03 -7.06
N GLN A 15 2.56 -10.59 -8.10
CA GLN A 15 1.15 -10.95 -8.08
C GLN A 15 0.84 -12.01 -7.01
N LYS A 16 1.74 -12.98 -6.82
CA LYS A 16 1.59 -14.00 -5.76
C LYS A 16 1.50 -13.38 -4.37
N VAL A 17 2.37 -12.42 -4.07
CA VAL A 17 2.33 -11.68 -2.79
C VAL A 17 1.00 -10.93 -2.65
N ASN A 18 0.61 -10.16 -3.67
CA ASN A 18 -0.65 -9.41 -3.66
C ASN A 18 -1.89 -10.31 -3.49
N GLN A 19 -1.87 -11.51 -4.08
CA GLN A 19 -2.95 -12.49 -3.91
C GLN A 19 -3.06 -13.01 -2.48
N VAL A 20 -1.94 -13.17 -1.76
CA VAL A 20 -1.94 -13.58 -0.34
C VAL A 20 -2.63 -12.52 0.51
N TYR A 21 -2.23 -11.25 0.36
CA TYR A 21 -2.88 -10.13 1.06
C TYR A 21 -4.36 -9.97 0.67
N GLY A 22 -4.68 -10.14 -0.61
CA GLY A 22 -6.06 -10.09 -1.11
C GLY A 22 -6.94 -11.17 -0.51
N LYS A 23 -6.44 -12.39 -0.31
CA LYS A 23 -7.16 -13.48 0.37
C LYS A 23 -7.42 -13.14 1.84
N TRP A 24 -6.46 -12.57 2.54
CA TRP A 24 -6.63 -12.12 3.92
C TRP A 24 -7.72 -11.06 4.04
N ALA A 25 -7.66 -10.02 3.20
CA ALA A 25 -8.67 -8.97 3.15
C ALA A 25 -10.07 -9.55 2.84
N SER A 26 -10.16 -10.43 1.85
CA SER A 26 -11.41 -11.08 1.46
C SER A 26 -12.02 -11.94 2.55
N ALA A 27 -11.21 -12.63 3.34
CA ALA A 27 -11.66 -13.40 4.51
C ALA A 27 -12.30 -12.50 5.60
N HIS A 28 -11.96 -11.21 5.60
CA HIS A 28 -12.56 -10.20 6.48
C HIS A 28 -13.67 -9.37 5.79
N GLY A 29 -14.13 -9.81 4.62
CA GLY A 29 -15.22 -9.16 3.89
C GLY A 29 -14.87 -7.81 3.26
N MET A 30 -13.58 -7.56 2.99
CA MET A 30 -13.11 -6.29 2.44
C MET A 30 -12.17 -6.48 1.24
N THR A 31 -11.95 -5.42 0.50
CA THR A 31 -10.93 -5.35 -0.54
C THR A 31 -9.55 -5.10 0.07
N LEU A 32 -8.50 -5.39 -0.70
CA LEU A 32 -7.12 -5.08 -0.30
C LEU A 32 -6.93 -3.58 0.02
N TYR A 33 -7.52 -2.69 -0.78
CA TYR A 33 -7.45 -1.25 -0.54
C TYR A 33 -8.15 -0.80 0.75
N GLU A 34 -9.27 -1.43 1.10
CA GLU A 34 -9.95 -1.17 2.38
C GLU A 34 -9.10 -1.61 3.56
N MET A 35 -8.49 -2.78 3.48
CA MET A 35 -7.56 -3.29 4.49
C MET A 35 -6.36 -2.35 4.69
N GLN A 36 -5.83 -1.77 3.63
CA GLN A 36 -4.68 -0.87 3.69
C GLN A 36 -4.92 0.36 4.56
N ILE A 37 -6.16 0.83 4.73
CA ILE A 37 -6.46 1.94 5.66
C ILE A 37 -6.08 1.54 7.09
N TYR A 38 -6.56 0.38 7.54
CA TYR A 38 -6.27 -0.13 8.89
C TYR A 38 -4.80 -0.46 9.07
N TYR A 39 -4.21 -1.10 8.08
CA TYR A 39 -2.80 -1.47 8.05
C TYR A 39 -1.91 -0.24 8.22
N ARG A 40 -2.11 0.81 7.42
CA ARG A 40 -1.29 2.02 7.44
C ARG A 40 -1.43 2.81 8.75
N ILE A 41 -2.63 2.90 9.30
CA ILE A 41 -2.84 3.58 10.58
C ILE A 41 -2.15 2.80 11.71
N MET A 42 -2.27 1.48 11.73
CA MET A 42 -1.64 0.62 12.73
C MET A 42 -0.11 0.67 12.64
N GLU A 43 0.45 0.57 11.44
CA GLU A 43 1.89 0.67 11.20
C GLU A 43 2.45 2.01 11.71
N ARG A 44 1.79 3.12 11.38
CA ARG A 44 2.17 4.46 11.84
C ARG A 44 2.06 4.61 13.34
N SER A 45 1.03 4.05 13.94
CA SER A 45 0.84 4.05 15.39
C SER A 45 2.00 3.35 16.12
N LEU A 46 2.51 2.26 15.57
CA LEU A 46 3.60 1.49 16.14
C LEU A 46 4.98 2.11 15.87
N GLN A 47 5.20 2.64 14.68
CA GLN A 47 6.51 3.14 14.26
C GLN A 47 6.76 4.62 14.54
N LYS A 48 5.72 5.45 14.50
CA LYS A 48 5.84 6.92 14.52
C LYS A 48 5.00 7.57 15.62
N GLU A 49 4.34 6.78 16.47
CA GLU A 49 3.36 7.29 17.46
C GLU A 49 2.24 8.14 16.81
N GLN A 50 2.00 7.94 15.52
CA GLN A 50 0.98 8.66 14.74
C GLN A 50 -0.20 7.74 14.43
N ALA A 51 -1.29 7.88 15.18
CA ALA A 51 -2.47 7.03 15.05
C ALA A 51 -3.47 7.51 13.98
N TYR A 52 -2.99 8.13 12.90
CA TYR A 52 -3.81 8.60 11.77
C TYR A 52 -3.03 8.60 10.45
N ILE A 53 -3.76 8.72 9.36
CA ILE A 53 -3.23 8.97 8.02
C ILE A 53 -4.02 10.10 7.35
N THR A 54 -3.36 10.96 6.57
CA THR A 54 -4.09 11.93 5.75
C THR A 54 -4.65 11.27 4.50
N GLN A 55 -5.73 11.83 3.97
CA GLN A 55 -6.29 11.34 2.71
C GLN A 55 -5.28 11.45 1.56
N LYS A 56 -4.44 12.48 1.57
CA LYS A 56 -3.39 12.67 0.57
C LYS A 56 -2.33 11.57 0.66
N GLU A 57 -1.81 11.30 1.86
CA GLU A 57 -0.85 10.20 2.07
C GLU A 57 -1.42 8.87 1.61
N LEU A 58 -2.70 8.60 1.90
CA LEU A 58 -3.34 7.36 1.49
C LEU A 58 -3.42 7.24 -0.05
N CYS A 59 -3.74 8.33 -0.76
CA CYS A 59 -3.69 8.36 -2.22
C CYS A 59 -2.28 8.11 -2.77
N ASP A 60 -1.29 8.78 -2.20
CA ASP A 60 0.10 8.69 -2.65
C ASP A 60 0.69 7.28 -2.38
N GLU A 61 0.47 6.73 -1.19
CA GLU A 61 1.00 5.41 -0.81
C GLU A 61 0.33 4.23 -1.53
N LEU A 62 -0.94 4.37 -1.87
CA LEU A 62 -1.68 3.33 -2.61
C LEU A 62 -1.65 3.54 -4.14
N ASP A 63 -0.99 4.61 -4.60
CA ASP A 63 -0.99 5.01 -6.01
C ASP A 63 -2.40 4.98 -6.63
N ALA A 64 -3.36 5.51 -5.89
CA ALA A 64 -4.76 5.43 -6.24
C ALA A 64 -5.40 6.81 -6.45
N PRO A 65 -6.28 6.96 -7.45
CA PRO A 65 -7.00 8.21 -7.68
C PRO A 65 -7.81 8.64 -6.45
N LYS A 66 -7.85 9.93 -6.19
CA LYS A 66 -8.61 10.51 -5.07
C LYS A 66 -10.08 10.08 -5.06
N THR A 67 -10.69 9.90 -6.23
CA THR A 67 -12.08 9.43 -6.38
C THR A 67 -12.27 8.01 -5.84
N SER A 68 -11.33 7.12 -6.14
CA SER A 68 -11.33 5.73 -5.63
C SER A 68 -11.16 5.70 -4.12
N ILE A 69 -10.17 6.45 -3.59
CA ILE A 69 -9.92 6.55 -2.15
C ILE A 69 -11.12 7.15 -1.42
N ASN A 70 -11.74 8.21 -1.96
CA ASN A 70 -12.96 8.79 -1.39
C ASN A 70 -14.11 7.77 -1.28
N SER A 71 -14.29 6.93 -2.28
CA SER A 71 -15.33 5.89 -2.28
C SER A 71 -15.07 4.84 -1.20
N ILE A 72 -13.82 4.43 -1.04
CA ILE A 72 -13.40 3.49 0.00
C ILE A 72 -13.61 4.08 1.39
N ILE A 73 -13.12 5.31 1.62
CA ILE A 73 -13.28 6.01 2.90
C ILE A 73 -14.77 6.13 3.28
N LYS A 74 -15.62 6.53 2.34
CA LYS A 74 -17.07 6.62 2.56
C LYS A 74 -17.71 5.29 2.98
N ARG A 75 -17.24 4.17 2.41
CA ARG A 75 -17.71 2.85 2.84
C ARG A 75 -17.23 2.52 4.25
N GLN A 76 -15.97 2.77 4.54
CA GLN A 76 -15.38 2.46 5.85
C GLN A 76 -15.91 3.37 6.97
N LEU A 77 -16.26 4.62 6.69
CA LEU A 77 -16.95 5.50 7.65
C LEU A 77 -18.29 4.92 8.12
N LYS A 78 -19.00 4.19 7.24
CA LYS A 78 -20.28 3.56 7.59
C LYS A 78 -20.14 2.38 8.55
N THR A 79 -18.96 1.78 8.66
CA THR A 79 -18.70 0.69 9.62
C THR A 79 -18.63 1.18 11.06
N GLY A 80 -18.34 2.47 11.28
CA GLY A 80 -18.08 3.03 12.60
C GLY A 80 -16.67 2.70 13.13
N TYR A 81 -15.81 2.10 12.32
CA TYR A 81 -14.43 1.77 12.73
C TYR A 81 -13.43 2.89 12.46
N ILE A 82 -13.73 3.74 11.50
CA ILE A 82 -12.91 4.92 11.21
C ILE A 82 -13.72 6.19 11.39
N GLU A 83 -13.02 7.26 11.65
CA GLU A 83 -13.53 8.62 11.69
C GLU A 83 -12.63 9.54 10.86
N MET A 84 -13.17 10.67 10.45
CA MET A 84 -12.45 11.64 9.64
C MET A 84 -12.70 13.05 10.17
N GLU A 85 -11.62 13.78 10.39
CA GLU A 85 -11.68 15.16 10.86
C GLU A 85 -10.73 16.07 10.07
N VAL A 86 -10.86 17.36 10.25
CA VAL A 86 -9.95 18.35 9.66
C VAL A 86 -8.61 18.26 10.40
N ASN A 87 -7.51 18.18 9.64
CA ASN A 87 -6.18 18.19 10.23
C ASN A 87 -5.94 19.50 11.03
N PRO A 88 -5.68 19.43 12.34
CA PRO A 88 -5.50 20.63 13.16
C PRO A 88 -4.26 21.44 12.79
N VAL A 89 -3.25 20.80 12.18
CA VAL A 89 -2.01 21.44 11.73
C VAL A 89 -2.17 22.04 10.33
N ASN A 90 -2.87 21.34 9.43
CA ASN A 90 -3.14 21.80 8.08
C ASN A 90 -4.63 21.68 7.75
N ARG A 91 -5.38 22.76 7.96
CA ARG A 91 -6.85 22.79 7.77
C ARG A 91 -7.34 22.46 6.35
N ARG A 92 -6.44 22.39 5.37
CA ARG A 92 -6.78 22.00 4.00
C ARG A 92 -6.82 20.48 3.80
N GLU A 93 -6.31 19.74 4.78
CA GLU A 93 -6.26 18.28 4.76
C GLU A 93 -7.26 17.69 5.73
N LYS A 94 -7.64 16.45 5.46
CA LYS A 94 -8.41 15.62 6.39
C LYS A 94 -7.55 14.48 6.86
N ILE A 95 -7.66 14.16 8.14
CA ILE A 95 -7.05 12.99 8.75
C ILE A 95 -8.11 11.91 8.98
N ILE A 96 -7.67 10.67 8.85
CA ILE A 96 -8.45 9.46 9.07
C ILE A 96 -7.81 8.74 10.23
N SER A 97 -8.61 8.46 11.25
CA SER A 97 -8.18 7.74 12.45
C SER A 97 -9.15 6.61 12.80
N LEU A 98 -8.77 5.76 13.74
CA LEU A 98 -9.60 4.67 14.22
C LEU A 98 -10.44 5.14 15.42
N THR A 99 -11.72 4.79 15.42
CA THR A 99 -12.56 4.88 16.63
C THR A 99 -12.11 3.85 17.68
N GLU A 100 -12.62 3.89 18.90
CA GLU A 100 -12.27 2.87 19.91
C GLU A 100 -12.64 1.45 19.45
N THR A 101 -13.82 1.27 18.85
CA THR A 101 -14.21 0.00 18.24
C THR A 101 -13.34 -0.35 17.03
N GLY A 102 -12.94 0.66 16.26
CA GLY A 102 -12.03 0.52 15.14
C GLY A 102 -10.63 0.08 15.55
N LYS A 103 -10.11 0.54 16.67
CA LYS A 103 -8.82 0.11 17.21
C LYS A 103 -8.82 -1.38 17.57
N GLN A 104 -9.89 -1.86 18.21
CA GLN A 104 -10.00 -3.27 18.49
C GLN A 104 -10.11 -4.10 17.22
N TYR A 105 -10.97 -3.68 16.28
CA TYR A 105 -11.11 -4.34 14.99
C TYR A 105 -9.79 -4.37 14.20
N ALA A 106 -9.07 -3.25 14.16
CA ALA A 106 -7.78 -3.17 13.48
C ALA A 106 -6.72 -4.08 14.11
N ARG A 107 -6.70 -4.24 15.43
CA ARG A 107 -5.81 -5.19 16.10
C ARG A 107 -6.08 -6.62 15.66
N GLU A 108 -7.34 -7.03 15.62
CA GLU A 108 -7.73 -8.39 15.19
C GLU A 108 -7.42 -8.63 13.71
N LEU A 109 -7.54 -7.59 12.88
CA LEU A 109 -7.26 -7.66 11.44
C LEU A 109 -5.77 -7.62 11.12
N VAL A 110 -5.01 -6.72 11.76
CA VAL A 110 -3.66 -6.32 11.31
C VAL A 110 -2.55 -6.99 12.11
N LEU A 111 -2.71 -7.20 13.43
CA LEU A 111 -1.63 -7.82 14.21
C LEU A 111 -1.29 -9.25 13.77
N PRO A 112 -2.24 -10.13 13.44
CA PRO A 112 -1.91 -11.45 12.89
C PRO A 112 -1.21 -11.35 11.52
N LEU A 113 -1.52 -10.30 10.74
CA LEU A 113 -0.86 -10.04 9.47
C LEU A 113 0.59 -9.62 9.67
N PHE A 114 0.87 -8.68 10.58
CA PHE A 114 2.23 -8.28 10.94
C PHE A 114 3.05 -9.47 11.46
N GLN A 115 2.47 -10.29 12.32
CA GLN A 115 3.11 -11.51 12.80
C GLN A 115 3.45 -12.46 11.65
N SER A 116 2.53 -12.67 10.72
CA SER A 116 2.77 -13.52 9.55
C SER A 116 3.87 -12.96 8.63
N GLU A 117 3.94 -11.64 8.49
CA GLU A 117 5.00 -10.97 7.74
C GLU A 117 6.37 -11.17 8.41
N GLU A 118 6.45 -11.02 9.73
CA GLU A 118 7.67 -11.25 10.51
C GLU A 118 8.11 -12.72 10.44
N GLU A 119 7.17 -13.66 10.57
CA GLU A 119 7.44 -15.10 10.44
C GLU A 119 7.94 -15.46 9.03
N ALA A 120 7.37 -14.84 8.00
CA ALA A 120 7.83 -15.03 6.63
C ALA A 120 9.23 -14.43 6.42
N ALA A 121 9.47 -13.22 6.93
CA ALA A 121 10.77 -12.57 6.85
C ALA A 121 11.86 -13.36 7.59
N ALA A 122 11.52 -14.02 8.70
CA ALA A 122 12.44 -14.86 9.47
C ALA A 122 12.94 -16.11 8.71
N GLN A 123 12.32 -16.47 7.58
CA GLN A 123 12.82 -17.54 6.71
C GLN A 123 14.03 -17.12 5.86
N PHE A 124 14.35 -15.84 5.87
CA PHE A 124 15.46 -15.25 5.11
C PHE A 124 16.53 -14.75 6.04
N THR A 125 17.78 -14.85 5.58
CA THR A 125 18.89 -14.11 6.22
C THR A 125 18.75 -12.61 5.91
N GLU A 126 19.39 -11.79 6.75
CA GLU A 126 19.46 -10.34 6.50
C GLU A 126 20.03 -10.01 5.13
N GLN A 127 21.04 -10.77 4.69
CA GLN A 127 21.67 -10.60 3.39
C GLN A 127 20.69 -10.91 2.25
N GLU A 128 19.92 -11.99 2.34
CA GLU A 128 18.91 -12.38 1.33
C GLU A 128 17.80 -11.32 1.24
N MET A 129 17.29 -10.83 2.37
CA MET A 129 16.29 -9.76 2.38
C MET A 129 16.82 -8.47 1.78
N THR A 130 18.03 -8.07 2.14
CA THR A 130 18.71 -6.89 1.56
C THR A 130 18.85 -7.02 0.05
N GLU A 131 19.23 -8.21 -0.43
CA GLU A 131 19.38 -8.44 -1.86
C GLU A 131 18.03 -8.41 -2.62
N VAL A 132 16.96 -8.97 -2.05
CA VAL A 132 15.61 -8.89 -2.62
C VAL A 132 15.17 -7.44 -2.77
N ILE A 133 15.31 -6.63 -1.72
CA ILE A 133 14.96 -5.21 -1.73
C ILE A 133 15.77 -4.47 -2.80
N ARG A 134 17.09 -4.63 -2.77
CA ARG A 134 18.00 -3.99 -3.74
C ARG A 134 17.67 -4.34 -5.19
N MET A 135 17.31 -5.61 -5.45
CA MET A 135 16.98 -6.05 -6.82
C MET A 135 15.63 -5.50 -7.28
N GLN A 136 14.64 -5.41 -6.40
CA GLN A 136 13.36 -4.79 -6.74
C GLN A 136 13.50 -3.29 -7.03
N GLU A 137 14.23 -2.55 -6.20
CA GLU A 137 14.52 -1.13 -6.43
C GLU A 137 15.25 -0.92 -7.77
N LYS A 138 16.29 -1.69 -8.01
CA LYS A 138 17.03 -1.64 -9.27
C LYS A 138 16.15 -1.88 -10.49
N PHE A 139 15.22 -2.83 -10.42
CA PHE A 139 14.29 -3.10 -11.51
C PHE A 139 13.29 -1.95 -11.70
N ALA A 140 12.74 -1.40 -10.60
CA ALA A 140 11.82 -0.27 -10.64
C ALA A 140 12.47 0.97 -11.26
N ASP A 141 13.68 1.33 -10.83
CA ASP A 141 14.44 2.48 -11.36
C ASP A 141 14.75 2.32 -12.85
N ALA A 142 15.21 1.14 -13.26
CA ALA A 142 15.51 0.85 -14.67
C ALA A 142 14.24 0.92 -15.55
N LEU A 143 13.10 0.44 -15.02
CA LEU A 143 11.82 0.49 -15.70
C LEU A 143 11.32 1.93 -15.83
N ALA A 144 11.37 2.70 -14.74
CA ALA A 144 10.97 4.11 -14.71
C ALA A 144 11.77 4.93 -15.75
N LYS A 145 13.10 4.84 -15.71
CA LYS A 145 13.97 5.50 -16.68
C LYS A 145 13.63 5.15 -18.14
N SER A 146 13.44 3.86 -18.42
CA SER A 146 13.11 3.40 -19.77
C SER A 146 11.72 3.89 -20.23
N MET A 147 10.75 4.00 -19.33
CA MET A 147 9.42 4.53 -19.66
C MET A 147 9.45 6.05 -19.88
N GLU A 148 10.16 6.81 -19.06
CA GLU A 148 10.31 8.27 -19.20
C GLU A 148 10.91 8.63 -20.56
N GLU A 149 11.97 7.93 -21.01
CA GLU A 149 12.56 8.11 -22.32
C GLU A 149 11.55 7.90 -23.46
N LYS A 150 10.67 6.90 -23.35
CA LYS A 150 9.63 6.61 -24.35
C LYS A 150 8.47 7.61 -24.34
N VAL A 151 8.06 8.07 -23.17
CA VAL A 151 7.03 9.12 -23.03
C VAL A 151 7.52 10.43 -23.67
N SER A 152 8.77 10.81 -23.44
CA SER A 152 9.39 12.00 -24.08
C SER A 152 9.39 11.91 -25.61
N ILE A 153 9.65 10.73 -26.17
CA ILE A 153 9.59 10.50 -27.62
C ILE A 153 8.16 10.69 -28.15
N VAL A 154 7.16 10.14 -27.48
CA VAL A 154 5.74 10.27 -27.88
C VAL A 154 5.29 11.74 -27.88
N HIS A 155 5.64 12.52 -26.85
CA HIS A 155 5.30 13.94 -26.80
C HIS A 155 5.95 14.74 -27.94
N ASN A 156 7.19 14.46 -28.28
CA ASN A 156 7.89 15.12 -29.38
C ASN A 156 7.28 14.78 -30.75
N LEU A 157 6.79 13.55 -30.96
CA LEU A 157 6.11 13.13 -32.19
C LEU A 157 4.69 13.74 -32.33
N SER A 158 4.01 14.02 -31.22
CA SER A 158 2.66 14.63 -31.24
C SER A 158 2.71 16.17 -31.36
N ALA A 159 3.87 16.78 -31.16
CA ALA A 159 4.08 18.23 -31.28
C ALA A 159 4.63 18.66 -32.66
N SER A 160 4.96 17.71 -33.52
CA SER A 160 5.42 17.92 -34.91
C SER A 160 4.33 17.61 -35.91
#